data_19a1f346577b19301d335620494731c8
#
_entry.id   19a1f346577b19301d335620494731c8
#
_cell.length_a   1.000
_cell.length_b   1.000
_cell.length_c   1.000
_cell.angle_alpha   90.00
_cell.angle_beta   90.00
_cell.angle_gamma   90.00
#
_symmetry.space_group_name_H-M   'P 1'
#
loop_
_entity.id
_entity.type
_entity.pdbx_description
1 polymer ?
#
loop_
_entity_poly.entity_id
_entity_poly.type
_entity_poly.pdbx_seq_one_letter_code
_entity_poly.pdbx_strand_id
1 'polypeptide(L)'
;MFAAIYLPNFELQAALRHTPELHQQPVALLNDSDAKATIMQLTTAAAAAGVAAGMTPSQGLARCLSLIIKTRAFEQEKIAGEILLHQAASLAPEIEATAPGVCTVHFTSGKNCREHLERIVGQLAALQLSAQAGLASTPDLSFLAACLGRPVLELENEKEFLAPLPIETLVKMERLHPNLDSPVTRDRSYFSQRIVV
;
A
#
# COMPACT_ATOMS: atom_id res chain seq x y z
N MET A 1 11.74 -13.82 11.49
CA MET A 1 11.20 -12.44 11.59
C MET A 1 10.62 -12.06 10.25
N PHE A 2 9.49 -11.36 10.25
CA PHE A 2 8.84 -10.94 9.02
C PHE A 2 8.87 -9.41 8.89
N ALA A 3 8.96 -8.95 7.64
CA ALA A 3 8.72 -7.56 7.31
C ALA A 3 7.63 -7.46 6.26
N ALA A 4 6.78 -6.43 6.39
CA ALA A 4 5.89 -6.03 5.33
C ALA A 4 6.33 -4.66 4.80
N ILE A 5 6.39 -4.51 3.48
CA ILE A 5 6.58 -3.25 2.79
C ILE A 5 5.26 -2.90 2.12
N TYR A 6 4.72 -1.74 2.44
CA TYR A 6 3.39 -1.30 2.04
C TYR A 6 3.45 0.05 1.31
N LEU A 7 2.82 0.13 0.16
CA LEU A 7 2.61 1.37 -0.61
C LEU A 7 1.16 1.85 -0.38
N PRO A 8 0.93 2.85 0.50
CA PRO A 8 -0.42 3.38 0.74
C PRO A 8 -1.02 3.99 -0.53
N ASN A 9 -2.33 3.77 -0.76
CA ASN A 9 -2.99 4.24 -1.99
C ASN A 9 -2.21 3.83 -3.26
N PHE A 10 -1.85 2.56 -3.35
CA PHE A 10 -0.96 2.01 -4.37
C PHE A 10 -1.36 2.42 -5.79
N GLU A 11 -2.64 2.27 -6.14
CA GLU A 11 -3.14 2.56 -7.48
C GLU A 11 -3.04 4.06 -7.81
N LEU A 12 -3.29 4.91 -6.82
CA LEU A 12 -3.12 6.36 -6.97
C LEU A 12 -1.63 6.73 -7.14
N GLN A 13 -0.75 6.14 -6.32
CA GLN A 13 0.69 6.36 -6.46
C GLN A 13 1.19 5.93 -7.85
N ALA A 14 0.75 4.76 -8.33
CA ALA A 14 1.10 4.27 -9.65
C ALA A 14 0.62 5.23 -10.75
N ALA A 15 -0.62 5.72 -10.66
CA ALA A 15 -1.20 6.65 -11.63
C ALA A 15 -0.52 8.03 -11.63
N LEU A 16 0.04 8.48 -10.49
CA LEU A 16 0.69 9.78 -10.34
C LEU A 16 2.22 9.75 -10.47
N ARG A 17 2.84 8.60 -10.56
CA ARG A 17 4.28 8.41 -10.50
C ARG A 17 5.08 9.29 -11.47
N HIS A 18 4.54 9.54 -12.66
CA HIS A 18 5.19 10.36 -13.69
C HIS A 18 4.75 11.83 -13.70
N THR A 19 3.93 12.23 -12.72
CA THR A 19 3.38 13.58 -12.58
C THR A 19 3.48 14.03 -11.12
N PRO A 20 4.72 14.17 -10.57
CA PRO A 20 4.94 14.45 -9.15
C PRO A 20 4.26 15.75 -8.68
N GLU A 21 4.05 16.70 -9.56
CA GLU A 21 3.33 17.95 -9.30
C GLU A 21 1.87 17.73 -8.87
N LEU A 22 1.27 16.61 -9.23
CA LEU A 22 -0.10 16.27 -8.88
C LEU A 22 -0.25 15.72 -7.45
N HIS A 23 0.82 15.31 -6.80
CA HIS A 23 0.75 14.80 -5.43
C HIS A 23 0.26 15.84 -4.41
N GLN A 24 0.52 17.12 -4.69
CA GLN A 24 0.09 18.23 -3.83
C GLN A 24 -1.26 18.84 -4.26
N GLN A 25 -1.82 18.38 -5.38
CA GLN A 25 -3.08 18.87 -5.90
C GLN A 25 -4.25 17.97 -5.47
N PRO A 26 -5.50 18.47 -5.50
CA PRO A 26 -6.67 17.66 -5.24
C PRO A 26 -6.90 16.69 -6.42
N VAL A 27 -6.49 15.44 -6.26
CA VAL A 27 -6.66 14.38 -7.26
C VAL A 27 -7.50 13.26 -6.67
N ALA A 28 -8.42 12.73 -7.47
CA ALA A 28 -9.21 11.54 -7.18
C ALA A 28 -9.01 10.48 -8.27
N LEU A 29 -8.83 9.23 -7.85
CA LEU A 29 -8.74 8.07 -8.71
C LEU A 29 -10.07 7.33 -8.72
N LEU A 30 -10.59 7.03 -9.90
CA LEU A 30 -11.80 6.24 -10.08
C LEU A 30 -11.47 4.74 -10.13
N ASN A 31 -12.41 3.93 -9.64
CA ASN A 31 -12.34 2.47 -9.74
C ASN A 31 -12.50 1.97 -11.18
N ASP A 32 -13.27 2.71 -12.00
CA ASP A 32 -13.55 2.38 -13.39
C ASP A 32 -13.75 3.66 -14.20
N SER A 33 -13.86 3.53 -15.53
CA SER A 33 -14.20 4.61 -16.47
C SER A 33 -15.69 4.71 -16.78
N ASP A 34 -16.53 3.83 -16.22
CA ASP A 34 -17.95 3.71 -16.51
C ASP A 34 -18.81 4.78 -15.82
N ALA A 35 -20.08 4.87 -16.26
CA ALA A 35 -21.06 5.82 -15.70
C ALA A 35 -21.39 5.59 -14.22
N LYS A 36 -21.03 4.43 -13.64
CA LYS A 36 -21.17 4.07 -12.24
C LYS A 36 -19.83 4.21 -11.46
N ALA A 37 -18.82 4.80 -12.08
CA ALA A 37 -17.52 4.98 -11.46
C ALA A 37 -17.63 5.76 -10.15
N THR A 38 -16.92 5.31 -9.16
CA THR A 38 -16.77 5.98 -7.85
C THR A 38 -15.31 6.25 -7.54
N ILE A 39 -15.08 7.26 -6.74
CA ILE A 39 -13.75 7.58 -6.22
C ILE A 39 -13.31 6.44 -5.31
N MET A 40 -12.19 5.78 -5.63
CA MET A 40 -11.61 4.72 -4.82
C MET A 40 -10.47 5.24 -3.93
N GLN A 41 -9.63 6.11 -4.46
CA GLN A 41 -8.49 6.70 -3.76
C GLN A 41 -8.39 8.19 -4.09
N LEU A 42 -7.78 8.96 -3.20
CA LEU A 42 -7.64 10.40 -3.37
C LEU A 42 -6.42 10.94 -2.62
N THR A 43 -5.91 12.07 -3.08
CA THR A 43 -4.82 12.78 -2.40
C THR A 43 -5.30 13.44 -1.11
N THR A 44 -4.37 13.73 -0.21
CA THR A 44 -4.64 14.45 1.05
C THR A 44 -5.27 15.83 0.77
N ALA A 45 -4.87 16.50 -0.33
CA ALA A 45 -5.44 17.76 -0.74
C ALA A 45 -6.93 17.65 -1.14
N ALA A 46 -7.30 16.56 -1.84
CA ALA A 46 -8.70 16.27 -2.17
C ALA A 46 -9.53 15.94 -0.91
N ALA A 47 -8.97 15.15 0.02
CA ALA A 47 -9.60 14.86 1.29
C ALA A 47 -9.84 16.13 2.12
N ALA A 48 -8.86 17.01 2.20
CA ALA A 48 -8.98 18.29 2.90
C ALA A 48 -10.05 19.21 2.28
N ALA A 49 -10.32 19.09 0.98
CA ALA A 49 -11.40 19.79 0.28
C ALA A 49 -12.78 19.14 0.46
N GLY A 50 -12.89 18.07 1.28
CA GLY A 50 -14.15 17.38 1.58
C GLY A 50 -14.56 16.33 0.56
N VAL A 51 -13.66 15.91 -0.33
CA VAL A 51 -13.87 14.76 -1.21
C VAL A 51 -13.62 13.47 -0.43
N ALA A 52 -14.41 12.44 -0.68
CA ALA A 52 -14.28 11.15 -0.01
C ALA A 52 -14.40 9.97 -0.99
N ALA A 53 -13.81 8.84 -0.62
CA ALA A 53 -13.98 7.59 -1.34
C ALA A 53 -15.48 7.18 -1.34
N GLY A 54 -15.93 6.54 -2.41
CA GLY A 54 -17.32 6.18 -2.64
C GLY A 54 -18.17 7.29 -3.27
N MET A 55 -17.70 8.53 -3.34
CA MET A 55 -18.39 9.61 -4.07
C MET A 55 -18.32 9.38 -5.58
N THR A 56 -19.36 9.81 -6.29
CA THR A 56 -19.29 9.91 -7.75
C THR A 56 -18.39 11.10 -8.16
N PRO A 57 -17.87 11.11 -9.40
CA PRO A 57 -17.10 12.24 -9.93
C PRO A 57 -17.81 13.61 -9.78
N SER A 58 -19.11 13.63 -10.06
CA SER A 58 -19.93 14.85 -9.94
C SER A 58 -20.05 15.34 -8.47
N GLN A 59 -20.19 14.42 -7.53
CA GLN A 59 -20.19 14.75 -6.09
C GLN A 59 -18.83 15.29 -5.64
N GLY A 60 -17.73 14.68 -6.13
CA GLY A 60 -16.37 15.15 -5.86
C GLY A 60 -16.14 16.57 -6.39
N LEU A 61 -16.53 16.83 -7.65
CA LEU A 61 -16.41 18.16 -8.27
C LEU A 61 -17.29 19.21 -7.57
N ALA A 62 -18.46 18.82 -7.07
CA ALA A 62 -19.30 19.73 -6.27
C ALA A 62 -18.66 20.14 -4.94
N ARG A 63 -17.74 19.32 -4.39
CA ARG A 63 -16.96 19.64 -3.18
C ARG A 63 -15.69 20.44 -3.50
N CYS A 64 -15.04 20.08 -4.59
CA CYS A 64 -13.77 20.67 -5.00
C CYS A 64 -13.78 20.94 -6.52
N LEU A 65 -13.99 22.18 -6.92
CA LEU A 65 -14.05 22.55 -8.35
C LEU A 65 -12.72 22.34 -9.08
N SER A 66 -11.60 22.38 -8.37
CA SER A 66 -10.25 22.11 -8.91
C SER A 66 -9.87 20.63 -8.87
N LEU A 67 -10.82 19.71 -8.56
CA LEU A 67 -10.55 18.29 -8.47
C LEU A 67 -10.13 17.73 -9.82
N ILE A 68 -8.95 17.11 -9.86
CA ILE A 68 -8.45 16.39 -11.02
C ILE A 68 -8.90 14.93 -10.89
N ILE A 69 -9.58 14.45 -11.91
CA ILE A 69 -10.06 13.07 -11.94
C ILE A 69 -9.14 12.24 -12.83
N LYS A 70 -8.65 11.13 -12.29
CA LYS A 70 -7.84 10.12 -12.98
C LYS A 70 -8.54 8.76 -12.93
N THR A 71 -8.26 7.92 -13.91
CA THR A 71 -8.63 6.51 -13.92
C THR A 71 -7.42 5.65 -13.58
N ARG A 72 -7.65 4.39 -13.24
CA ARG A 72 -6.58 3.43 -12.97
C ARG A 72 -5.66 3.27 -14.18
N ALA A 73 -4.38 3.10 -13.90
CA ALA A 73 -3.34 2.91 -14.90
C ALA A 73 -2.67 1.53 -14.68
N PHE A 74 -3.34 0.46 -15.12
CA PHE A 74 -2.94 -0.94 -14.84
C PHE A 74 -1.49 -1.25 -15.22
N GLU A 75 -0.98 -0.71 -16.34
CA GLU A 75 0.41 -0.90 -16.72
C GLU A 75 1.37 -0.21 -15.72
N GLN A 76 1.01 0.95 -15.19
CA GLN A 76 1.80 1.63 -14.17
C GLN A 76 1.72 0.91 -12.82
N GLU A 77 0.57 0.34 -12.49
CA GLU A 77 0.41 -0.50 -11.30
C GLU A 77 1.32 -1.74 -11.38
N LYS A 78 1.35 -2.41 -12.54
CA LYS A 78 2.25 -3.54 -12.78
C LYS A 78 3.71 -3.14 -12.61
N ILE A 79 4.15 -2.06 -13.24
CA ILE A 79 5.52 -1.56 -13.12
C ILE A 79 5.86 -1.19 -11.67
N ALA A 80 4.96 -0.52 -10.96
CA ALA A 80 5.18 -0.16 -9.55
C ALA A 80 5.27 -1.39 -8.65
N GLY A 81 4.45 -2.42 -8.91
CA GLY A 81 4.54 -3.72 -8.23
C GLY A 81 5.85 -4.45 -8.49
N GLU A 82 6.32 -4.48 -9.74
CA GLU A 82 7.62 -5.08 -10.10
C GLU A 82 8.78 -4.36 -9.42
N ILE A 83 8.73 -3.02 -9.33
CA ILE A 83 9.73 -2.23 -8.61
C ILE A 83 9.74 -2.60 -7.13
N LEU A 84 8.57 -2.68 -6.49
CA LEU A 84 8.44 -3.08 -5.08
C LEU A 84 9.09 -4.44 -4.84
N LEU A 85 8.74 -5.44 -5.66
CA LEU A 85 9.27 -6.80 -5.55
C LEU A 85 10.77 -6.86 -5.80
N HIS A 86 11.27 -6.13 -6.81
CA HIS A 86 12.69 -6.06 -7.10
C HIS A 86 13.50 -5.48 -5.93
N GLN A 87 12.99 -4.41 -5.31
CA GLN A 87 13.61 -3.84 -4.12
C GLN A 87 13.56 -4.81 -2.93
N ALA A 88 12.42 -5.45 -2.70
CA ALA A 88 12.24 -6.43 -1.62
C ALA A 88 13.17 -7.64 -1.78
N ALA A 89 13.38 -8.13 -3.00
CA ALA A 89 14.28 -9.27 -3.29
C ALA A 89 15.74 -9.02 -2.87
N SER A 90 16.15 -7.75 -2.75
CA SER A 90 17.49 -7.41 -2.23
C SER A 90 17.63 -7.61 -0.72
N LEU A 91 16.52 -7.80 0.02
CA LEU A 91 16.51 -7.96 1.47
C LEU A 91 16.67 -9.42 1.91
N ALA A 92 15.98 -10.32 1.24
CA ALA A 92 15.98 -11.74 1.57
C ALA A 92 15.55 -12.57 0.34
N PRO A 93 15.95 -13.86 0.30
CA PRO A 93 15.58 -14.75 -0.80
C PRO A 93 14.09 -15.16 -0.76
N GLU A 94 13.46 -15.07 0.40
CA GLU A 94 12.04 -15.43 0.58
C GLU A 94 11.19 -14.17 0.63
N ILE A 95 10.52 -13.87 -0.47
CA ILE A 95 9.57 -12.76 -0.59
C ILE A 95 8.24 -13.26 -1.14
N GLU A 96 7.18 -12.59 -0.78
CA GLU A 96 5.82 -12.87 -1.25
C GLU A 96 5.13 -11.58 -1.67
N ALA A 97 4.59 -11.56 -2.89
CA ALA A 97 3.66 -10.53 -3.34
C ALA A 97 2.30 -10.79 -2.68
N THR A 98 2.09 -10.21 -1.50
CA THR A 98 0.94 -10.54 -0.65
C THR A 98 -0.35 -9.91 -1.15
N ALA A 99 -0.28 -8.67 -1.64
CA ALA A 99 -1.39 -7.93 -2.24
C ALA A 99 -0.85 -6.81 -3.16
N PRO A 100 -1.71 -6.14 -3.95
CA PRO A 100 -1.32 -4.96 -4.71
C PRO A 100 -0.68 -3.91 -3.77
N GLY A 101 0.57 -3.53 -4.08
CA GLY A 101 1.33 -2.59 -3.25
C GLY A 101 1.81 -3.12 -1.90
N VAL A 102 1.74 -4.44 -1.66
CA VAL A 102 2.22 -5.09 -0.43
C VAL A 102 3.15 -6.24 -0.76
N CYS A 103 4.33 -6.22 -0.16
CA CYS A 103 5.29 -7.32 -0.23
C CYS A 103 5.68 -7.75 1.18
N THR A 104 5.60 -9.05 1.45
CA THR A 104 6.07 -9.66 2.69
C THR A 104 7.44 -10.32 2.47
N VAL A 105 8.35 -10.08 3.40
CA VAL A 105 9.73 -10.58 3.39
C VAL A 105 9.96 -11.42 4.62
N HIS A 106 10.56 -12.59 4.47
CA HIS A 106 10.97 -13.42 5.58
C HIS A 106 12.49 -13.34 5.80
N PHE A 107 12.89 -12.77 6.95
CA PHE A 107 14.28 -12.72 7.35
C PHE A 107 14.67 -13.97 8.16
N THR A 108 15.68 -14.68 7.70
CA THR A 108 16.29 -15.79 8.43
C THR A 108 17.21 -15.32 9.56
N SER A 109 17.76 -14.10 9.47
CA SER A 109 18.58 -13.45 10.49
C SER A 109 17.99 -12.09 10.85
N GLY A 110 17.84 -11.79 12.15
CA GLY A 110 17.27 -10.54 12.65
C GLY A 110 18.26 -9.35 12.71
N LYS A 111 19.50 -9.49 12.18
CA LYS A 111 20.48 -8.41 12.25
C LYS A 111 20.21 -7.32 11.22
N ASN A 112 20.17 -6.06 11.69
CA ASN A 112 20.06 -4.86 10.84
C ASN A 112 18.84 -4.80 9.91
N CYS A 113 17.78 -5.59 10.20
CA CYS A 113 16.57 -5.63 9.34
C CYS A 113 15.93 -4.24 9.22
N ARG A 114 15.88 -3.48 10.29
CA ARG A 114 15.34 -2.12 10.30
C ARG A 114 16.11 -1.19 9.37
N GLU A 115 17.42 -1.14 9.48
CA GLU A 115 18.28 -0.30 8.62
C GLU A 115 18.13 -0.67 7.14
N HIS A 116 18.04 -1.97 6.84
CA HIS A 116 17.80 -2.44 5.49
C HIS A 116 16.44 -1.97 4.96
N LEU A 117 15.38 -2.03 5.77
CA LEU A 117 14.05 -1.54 5.39
C LEU A 117 14.04 -0.03 5.21
N GLU A 118 14.69 0.75 6.09
CA GLU A 118 14.80 2.21 5.95
C GLU A 118 15.49 2.58 4.63
N ARG A 119 16.53 1.84 4.26
CA ARG A 119 17.20 2.02 2.96
C ARG A 119 16.25 1.73 1.79
N ILE A 120 15.50 0.64 1.83
CA ILE A 120 14.56 0.28 0.75
C ILE A 120 13.42 1.31 0.65
N VAL A 121 12.87 1.76 1.76
CA VAL A 121 11.87 2.83 1.78
C VAL A 121 12.42 4.11 1.14
N GLY A 122 13.68 4.46 1.43
CA GLY A 122 14.36 5.58 0.79
C GLY A 122 14.57 5.40 -0.73
N GLN A 123 14.93 4.19 -1.17
CA GLN A 123 15.08 3.86 -2.58
C GLN A 123 13.74 3.92 -3.33
N LEU A 124 12.67 3.41 -2.74
CA LEU A 124 11.31 3.50 -3.30
C LEU A 124 10.86 4.97 -3.40
N ALA A 125 11.14 5.79 -2.38
CA ALA A 125 10.84 7.22 -2.43
C ALA A 125 11.57 7.95 -3.55
N ALA A 126 12.84 7.61 -3.82
CA ALA A 126 13.59 8.14 -4.97
C ALA A 126 12.97 7.74 -6.32
N LEU A 127 12.23 6.63 -6.36
CA LEU A 127 11.47 6.15 -7.52
C LEU A 127 10.02 6.66 -7.55
N GLN A 128 9.69 7.68 -6.74
CA GLN A 128 8.34 8.27 -6.61
C GLN A 128 7.29 7.29 -6.07
N LEU A 129 7.71 6.36 -5.22
CA LEU A 129 6.84 5.43 -4.51
C LEU A 129 7.02 5.61 -3.00
N SER A 130 6.03 6.21 -2.35
CA SER A 130 6.00 6.39 -0.91
C SER A 130 5.68 5.06 -0.23
N ALA A 131 6.66 4.48 0.45
CA ALA A 131 6.51 3.22 1.16
C ALA A 131 6.52 3.40 2.68
N GLN A 132 5.89 2.45 3.36
CA GLN A 132 5.96 2.23 4.79
C GLN A 132 6.39 0.79 5.02
N ALA A 133 7.07 0.52 6.12
CA ALA A 133 7.45 -0.85 6.44
C ALA A 133 7.22 -1.17 7.92
N GLY A 134 6.95 -2.44 8.19
CA GLY A 134 6.80 -2.95 9.54
C GLY A 134 7.61 -4.23 9.73
N LEU A 135 8.16 -4.41 10.93
CA LEU A 135 8.89 -5.59 11.36
C LEU A 135 8.17 -6.22 12.57
N ALA A 136 7.91 -7.53 12.51
CA ALA A 136 7.28 -8.28 13.60
C ALA A 136 7.62 -9.78 13.55
N SER A 137 7.10 -10.55 14.51
CA SER A 137 7.28 -12.00 14.56
C SER A 137 6.42 -12.74 13.53
N THR A 138 5.30 -12.15 13.09
CA THR A 138 4.37 -12.75 12.13
C THR A 138 4.12 -11.83 10.93
N PRO A 139 3.73 -12.38 9.76
CA PRO A 139 3.37 -11.58 8.58
C PRO A 139 2.28 -10.55 8.85
N ASP A 140 1.19 -10.94 9.53
CA ASP A 140 0.05 -10.07 9.82
C ASP A 140 0.42 -8.89 10.71
N LEU A 141 1.21 -9.13 11.76
CA LEU A 141 1.70 -8.08 12.64
C LEU A 141 2.70 -7.15 11.94
N SER A 142 3.53 -7.69 11.04
CA SER A 142 4.43 -6.87 10.25
C SER A 142 3.66 -5.94 9.29
N PHE A 143 2.56 -6.43 8.70
CA PHE A 143 1.69 -5.61 7.86
C PHE A 143 0.94 -4.55 8.69
N LEU A 144 0.42 -4.92 9.86
CA LEU A 144 -0.20 -3.96 10.78
C LEU A 144 0.78 -2.86 11.19
N ALA A 145 2.01 -3.24 11.52
CA ALA A 145 3.08 -2.29 11.82
C ALA A 145 3.39 -1.38 10.62
N ALA A 146 3.42 -1.92 9.39
CA ALA A 146 3.63 -1.14 8.18
C ALA A 146 2.50 -0.11 7.95
N CYS A 147 1.24 -0.49 8.22
CA CYS A 147 0.09 0.43 8.08
C CYS A 147 0.12 1.60 9.07
N LEU A 148 0.68 1.41 10.26
CA LEU A 148 0.72 2.39 11.35
C LEU A 148 2.07 3.10 11.47
N GLY A 149 3.14 2.50 10.95
CA GLY A 149 4.50 3.03 11.01
C GLY A 149 4.75 4.24 10.10
N ARG A 150 5.76 5.02 10.46
CA ARG A 150 6.21 6.18 9.67
C ARG A 150 7.72 6.40 9.86
N PRO A 151 8.57 6.12 8.88
CA PRO A 151 8.36 5.26 7.70
C PRO A 151 8.50 3.78 8.00
N VAL A 152 9.24 3.39 9.08
CA VAL A 152 9.50 2.01 9.49
C VAL A 152 9.14 1.84 10.96
N LEU A 153 8.36 0.83 11.29
CA LEU A 153 8.00 0.45 12.65
C LEU A 153 8.45 -0.98 12.93
N GLU A 154 9.29 -1.15 13.94
CA GLU A 154 9.69 -2.44 14.48
C GLU A 154 8.93 -2.71 15.78
N LEU A 155 8.32 -3.87 15.89
CA LEU A 155 7.57 -4.29 17.09
C LEU A 155 8.48 -5.11 17.99
N GLU A 156 8.91 -4.51 19.11
CA GLU A 156 9.64 -5.22 20.18
C GLU A 156 8.69 -5.96 21.12
N ASN A 157 7.57 -5.32 21.48
CA ASN A 157 6.53 -5.90 22.32
C ASN A 157 5.16 -5.84 21.63
N GLU A 158 4.80 -6.92 20.98
CA GLU A 158 3.57 -7.03 20.19
C GLU A 158 2.30 -6.88 21.05
N LYS A 159 2.31 -7.35 22.31
CA LYS A 159 1.16 -7.24 23.20
C LYS A 159 0.89 -5.78 23.60
N GLU A 160 1.94 -5.04 23.93
CA GLU A 160 1.84 -3.61 24.25
C GLU A 160 1.42 -2.79 23.03
N PHE A 161 1.87 -3.18 21.85
CA PHE A 161 1.45 -2.54 20.60
C PHE A 161 -0.03 -2.78 20.29
N LEU A 162 -0.52 -4.01 20.48
CA LEU A 162 -1.90 -4.37 20.18
C LEU A 162 -2.91 -3.84 21.20
N ALA A 163 -2.53 -3.76 22.48
CA ALA A 163 -3.43 -3.42 23.59
C ALA A 163 -4.23 -2.11 23.41
N PRO A 164 -3.63 -0.99 22.92
CA PRO A 164 -4.35 0.27 22.72
C PRO A 164 -5.10 0.35 21.38
N LEU A 165 -4.92 -0.63 20.47
CA LEU A 165 -5.51 -0.53 19.14
C LEU A 165 -7.00 -0.85 19.16
N PRO A 166 -7.86 0.04 18.63
CA PRO A 166 -9.27 -0.25 18.49
C PRO A 166 -9.48 -1.40 17.47
N ILE A 167 -10.47 -2.25 17.73
CA ILE A 167 -10.75 -3.42 16.90
C ILE A 167 -11.07 -3.04 15.43
N GLU A 168 -11.57 -1.82 15.21
CA GLU A 168 -11.84 -1.26 13.90
C GLU A 168 -10.57 -1.11 13.04
N THR A 169 -9.38 -1.07 13.68
CA THR A 169 -8.09 -1.06 12.98
C THR A 169 -7.89 -2.37 12.22
N LEU A 170 -8.27 -3.50 12.81
CA LEU A 170 -8.21 -4.82 12.16
C LEU A 170 -9.18 -4.90 10.97
N VAL A 171 -10.39 -4.37 11.15
CA VAL A 171 -11.39 -4.31 10.06
C VAL A 171 -10.92 -3.44 8.88
N LYS A 172 -10.20 -2.34 9.16
CA LYS A 172 -9.59 -1.53 8.10
C LYS A 172 -8.49 -2.29 7.36
N MET A 173 -7.70 -3.08 8.08
CA MET A 173 -6.66 -3.92 7.47
C MET A 173 -7.23 -4.99 6.56
N GLU A 174 -8.30 -5.67 6.98
CA GLU A 174 -9.00 -6.65 6.16
C GLU A 174 -9.47 -6.06 4.82
N ARG A 175 -9.92 -4.81 4.82
CA ARG A 175 -10.28 -4.09 3.59
C ARG A 175 -9.08 -3.73 2.72
N LEU A 176 -7.92 -3.51 3.30
CA LEU A 176 -6.65 -3.30 2.58
C LEU A 176 -6.05 -4.62 2.08
N HIS A 177 -6.51 -5.74 2.65
CA HIS A 177 -6.10 -7.11 2.34
C HIS A 177 -7.30 -8.00 2.01
N PRO A 178 -8.01 -7.77 0.90
CA PRO A 178 -9.24 -8.52 0.57
C PRO A 178 -9.02 -10.04 0.36
N ASN A 179 -7.79 -10.51 0.44
CA ASN A 179 -7.43 -11.92 0.22
C ASN A 179 -7.17 -12.74 1.49
N LEU A 180 -7.28 -12.16 2.70
CA LEU A 180 -7.02 -12.93 3.92
C LEU A 180 -8.06 -14.03 4.19
N ASP A 181 -9.33 -13.89 3.72
CA ASP A 181 -10.37 -14.91 3.94
C ASP A 181 -11.50 -14.95 2.90
N SER A 182 -11.26 -14.57 1.65
CA SER A 182 -12.30 -14.72 0.64
C SER A 182 -12.29 -16.12 0.03
N PRO A 183 -13.35 -16.95 0.22
CA PRO A 183 -13.46 -18.26 -0.43
C PRO A 183 -13.68 -18.17 -1.95
N VAL A 184 -13.75 -16.97 -2.52
CA VAL A 184 -14.17 -16.73 -3.92
C VAL A 184 -13.00 -16.56 -4.89
N THR A 185 -11.79 -16.29 -4.43
CA THR A 185 -10.62 -16.15 -5.33
C THR A 185 -9.71 -17.37 -5.29
N ARG A 186 -10.22 -18.52 -5.74
CA ARG A 186 -9.39 -19.67 -6.11
C ARG A 186 -8.60 -19.48 -7.42
N ASP A 187 -8.64 -18.33 -8.00
CA ASP A 187 -7.76 -18.00 -9.14
C ASP A 187 -6.47 -17.35 -8.61
N ARG A 188 -5.64 -18.21 -8.02
CA ARG A 188 -4.33 -17.91 -7.46
C ARG A 188 -3.27 -17.54 -8.53
N SER A 189 -3.66 -17.33 -9.78
CA SER A 189 -2.69 -17.21 -10.87
C SER A 189 -1.99 -15.85 -10.97
N TYR A 190 -2.46 -14.81 -10.25
CA TYR A 190 -1.90 -13.46 -10.39
C TYR A 190 -1.05 -12.96 -9.20
N PHE A 191 -1.24 -13.43 -7.97
CA PHE A 191 -0.62 -12.80 -6.80
C PHE A 191 0.03 -13.73 -5.76
N SER A 192 0.03 -15.03 -5.96
CA SER A 192 0.75 -15.96 -5.08
C SER A 192 1.97 -16.54 -5.79
N GLN A 193 2.91 -15.69 -6.16
CA GLN A 193 4.24 -16.16 -6.56
C GLN A 193 5.17 -16.00 -5.35
N ARG A 194 5.46 -17.11 -4.68
CA ARG A 194 6.70 -17.22 -3.91
C ARG A 194 7.82 -17.14 -4.92
N ILE A 195 8.45 -16.00 -5.00
CA ILE A 195 9.67 -15.83 -5.78
C ILE A 195 10.80 -16.27 -4.85
N VAL A 196 11.30 -17.46 -5.05
CA VAL A 196 12.59 -17.90 -4.49
C VAL A 196 13.63 -17.44 -5.50
N VAL A 197 14.43 -16.46 -5.13
CA VAL A 197 15.55 -15.94 -5.93
C VAL A 197 16.80 -16.75 -5.63
#